data_975f612d7f7d438377f439d9da054a32
#
_entry.id   975f612d7f7d438377f439d9da054a32
#
_cell.length_a   1.000
_cell.length_b   1.000
_cell.length_c   1.000
_cell.angle_alpha   90.00
_cell.angle_beta   90.00
_cell.angle_gamma   90.00
#
_symmetry.space_group_name_H-M   'P 1'
#
loop_
_entity.id
_entity.type
_entity.pdbx_description
1 polymer ?
#
loop_
_entity_poly.entity_id
_entity_poly.type
_entity_poly.pdbx_seq_one_letter_code
_entity_poly.pdbx_strand_id
1 'polypeptide(L)'
;MLFRSSFDWEGETVFINPPYGRGIMAKAADKIIEQHQAGAFKQCVLLINNATDTLWFHKLRRIANGVCFTEGRIAFVSPSEDGVLKQVSGNTRGQVLFYFGDNIQGFIDAYSDLGWCMEVHNG
;
A
#
# COMPACT_ATOMS: atom_id res chain seq x y z
N MET A 1 8.76 4.32 7.62
CA MET A 1 9.91 4.30 6.71
C MET A 1 9.44 4.05 5.29
N LEU A 2 10.00 4.79 4.37
CA LEU A 2 9.63 4.69 2.98
C LEU A 2 10.64 3.86 2.22
N PHE A 3 10.15 2.90 1.46
CA PHE A 3 10.99 2.15 0.54
C PHE A 3 10.66 2.59 -0.86
N ARG A 4 11.70 2.85 -1.63
CA ARG A 4 11.57 3.16 -3.02
C ARG A 4 12.07 2.00 -3.83
N SER A 5 11.31 1.64 -4.85
CA SER A 5 11.68 0.53 -5.70
C SER A 5 11.66 1.00 -7.14
N SER A 6 12.51 0.37 -7.95
CA SER A 6 12.49 0.59 -9.38
C SER A 6 11.57 -0.41 -10.08
N PHE A 7 10.73 -1.09 -9.33
CA PHE A 7 9.75 -1.97 -9.93
C PHE A 7 8.90 -1.16 -10.90
N ASP A 8 8.91 -1.59 -12.14
CA ASP A 8 8.41 -0.77 -13.20
C ASP A 8 7.22 -1.42 -13.88
N TRP A 9 6.04 -1.01 -13.49
CA TRP A 9 4.85 -1.41 -14.23
C TRP A 9 4.65 -0.49 -15.43
N GLU A 10 4.83 0.79 -15.25
CA GLU A 10 4.74 1.79 -16.30
C GLU A 10 5.40 3.07 -15.83
N GLY A 11 6.58 2.93 -15.23
CA GLY A 11 7.28 4.04 -14.69
C GLY A 11 7.57 3.83 -13.21
N GLU A 12 7.77 4.91 -12.49
CA GLU A 12 8.19 4.83 -11.11
C GLU A 12 7.08 4.33 -10.19
N THR A 13 7.38 3.32 -9.41
CA THR A 13 6.49 2.79 -8.39
C THR A 13 7.17 2.94 -7.04
N VAL A 14 6.44 3.48 -6.08
CA VAL A 14 6.92 3.64 -4.71
C VAL A 14 6.23 2.59 -3.84
N PHE A 15 7.03 1.87 -3.06
CA PHE A 15 6.51 0.90 -2.11
C PHE A 15 6.74 1.45 -0.71
N ILE A 16 5.67 1.52 0.08
CA ILE A 16 5.71 2.13 1.39
C ILE A 16 5.19 1.14 2.42
N ASN A 17 5.96 0.95 3.48
CA ASN A 17 5.56 0.16 4.64
C ASN A 17 5.95 0.96 5.88
N PRO A 18 5.12 1.92 6.29
CA PRO A 18 5.51 2.82 7.37
C PRO A 18 5.55 2.09 8.71
N PRO A 19 6.39 2.55 9.64
CA PRO A 19 6.39 1.98 10.97
C PRO A 19 5.09 2.33 11.69
N TYR A 20 4.71 1.48 12.63
CA TYR A 20 3.52 1.71 13.43
C TYR A 20 3.92 2.27 14.78
N GLY A 21 3.10 3.15 15.30
CA GLY A 21 3.33 3.77 16.57
C GLY A 21 2.32 4.89 16.75
N ARG A 22 2.22 5.40 17.98
CA ARG A 22 1.24 6.42 18.29
C ARG A 22 1.48 7.66 17.43
N GLY A 23 0.50 8.02 16.63
CA GLY A 23 0.55 9.21 15.81
C GLY A 23 1.38 9.11 14.55
N ILE A 24 2.18 8.06 14.42
CA ILE A 24 3.06 7.92 13.25
C ILE A 24 2.24 7.64 11.99
N MET A 25 1.25 6.76 12.09
CA MET A 25 0.44 6.43 10.92
C MET A 25 -0.38 7.62 10.42
N ALA A 26 -0.88 8.45 11.34
CA ALA A 26 -1.63 9.63 10.93
C ALA A 26 -0.74 10.58 10.13
N LYS A 27 0.49 10.78 10.58
CA LYS A 27 1.45 11.64 9.88
C LYS A 27 1.86 11.03 8.55
N ALA A 28 2.08 9.72 8.52
CA ALA A 28 2.46 9.04 7.28
C ALA A 28 1.33 9.15 6.26
N ALA A 29 0.08 8.98 6.68
CA ALA A 29 -1.06 9.08 5.79
C ALA A 29 -1.15 10.48 5.19
N ASP A 30 -1.02 11.51 6.02
CA ASP A 30 -1.07 12.89 5.51
C ASP A 30 0.05 13.15 4.51
N LYS A 31 1.24 12.63 4.76
CA LYS A 31 2.37 12.80 3.86
C LYS A 31 2.13 12.11 2.53
N ILE A 32 1.60 10.91 2.56
CA ILE A 32 1.32 10.15 1.35
C ILE A 32 0.28 10.87 0.51
N ILE A 33 -0.78 11.36 1.15
CA ILE A 33 -1.84 12.10 0.46
C ILE A 33 -1.27 13.36 -0.17
N GLU A 34 -0.44 14.09 0.56
CA GLU A 34 0.18 15.31 0.06
C GLU A 34 1.02 15.01 -1.17
N GLN A 35 1.84 13.97 -1.11
CA GLN A 35 2.71 13.62 -2.24
C GLN A 35 1.92 13.11 -3.43
N HIS A 36 0.85 12.37 -3.17
CA HIS A 36 -0.01 11.92 -4.24
C HIS A 36 -0.63 13.09 -4.98
N GLN A 37 -1.13 14.07 -4.24
CA GLN A 37 -1.75 15.26 -4.83
C GLN A 37 -0.74 16.12 -5.58
N ALA A 38 0.52 16.10 -5.15
CA ALA A 38 1.58 16.83 -5.81
C ALA A 38 2.16 16.10 -7.02
N GLY A 39 1.73 14.88 -7.28
CA GLY A 39 2.26 14.11 -8.40
C GLY A 39 3.68 13.61 -8.17
N ALA A 40 4.08 13.43 -6.91
CA ALA A 40 5.44 13.06 -6.58
C ALA A 40 5.79 11.63 -6.98
N PHE A 41 4.80 10.78 -7.22
CA PHE A 41 5.02 9.43 -7.71
C PHE A 41 3.94 9.09 -8.73
N LYS A 42 4.28 8.17 -9.63
CA LYS A 42 3.34 7.75 -10.64
C LYS A 42 2.36 6.76 -10.06
N GLN A 43 2.86 5.86 -9.24
CA GLN A 43 2.00 4.93 -8.51
C GLN A 43 2.66 4.52 -7.22
N CYS A 44 1.83 4.07 -6.29
CA CYS A 44 2.30 3.71 -4.96
C CYS A 44 1.54 2.48 -4.48
N VAL A 45 2.27 1.57 -3.86
CA VAL A 45 1.70 0.42 -3.15
C VAL A 45 2.04 0.59 -1.68
N LEU A 46 1.02 0.62 -0.85
CA LEU A 46 1.16 0.92 0.58
C LEU A 46 0.68 -0.28 1.39
N LEU A 47 1.57 -0.82 2.22
CA LEU A 47 1.26 -1.95 3.10
C LEU A 47 1.04 -1.43 4.51
N ILE A 48 -0.16 -1.63 5.05
CA ILE A 48 -0.53 -1.14 6.37
C ILE A 48 -1.39 -2.17 7.10
N ASN A 49 -1.60 -1.95 8.39
CA ASN A 49 -2.58 -2.72 9.15
C ASN A 49 -3.99 -2.29 8.73
N ASN A 50 -4.92 -3.23 8.76
CA ASN A 50 -6.30 -2.94 8.36
C ASN A 50 -7.09 -2.26 9.48
N ALA A 51 -6.61 -1.13 9.92
CA ALA A 51 -7.19 -0.39 11.05
C ALA A 51 -8.43 0.40 10.61
N THR A 52 -9.51 -0.30 10.32
CA THR A 52 -10.71 0.28 9.71
C THR A 52 -11.48 1.21 10.64
N ASP A 53 -11.06 1.30 11.89
CA ASP A 53 -11.68 2.21 12.85
C ASP A 53 -10.93 3.54 12.99
N THR A 54 -9.87 3.74 12.20
CA THR A 54 -9.04 4.94 12.33
C THR A 54 -9.34 5.95 11.23
N LEU A 55 -9.15 7.22 11.57
CA LEU A 55 -9.34 8.29 10.61
C LEU A 55 -8.31 8.22 9.49
N TRP A 56 -7.05 7.92 9.82
CA TRP A 56 -6.00 7.89 8.81
C TRP A 56 -6.27 6.81 7.76
N PHE A 57 -6.84 5.68 8.17
CA PHE A 57 -7.21 4.63 7.24
C PHE A 57 -8.24 5.14 6.24
N HIS A 58 -9.26 5.84 6.72
CA HIS A 58 -10.33 6.32 5.86
C HIS A 58 -9.88 7.47 4.97
N LYS A 59 -8.94 8.29 5.42
CA LYS A 59 -8.35 9.31 4.57
C LYS A 59 -7.63 8.67 3.38
N LEU A 60 -6.87 7.62 3.63
CA LEU A 60 -6.15 6.92 2.57
C LEU A 60 -7.10 6.21 1.63
N ARG A 61 -8.10 5.52 2.16
CA ARG A 61 -9.00 4.76 1.30
C ARG A 61 -9.82 5.65 0.38
N ARG A 62 -10.02 6.91 0.75
CA ARG A 62 -10.78 7.83 -0.10
C ARG A 62 -10.06 8.20 -1.38
N ILE A 63 -8.75 8.12 -1.39
CA ILE A 63 -7.98 8.45 -2.60
C ILE A 63 -7.37 7.21 -3.25
N ALA A 64 -7.47 6.05 -2.63
CA ALA A 64 -6.93 4.82 -3.18
C ALA A 64 -7.73 4.39 -4.40
N ASN A 65 -7.02 3.81 -5.36
CA ASN A 65 -7.63 3.27 -6.57
C ASN A 65 -7.85 1.77 -6.49
N GLY A 66 -7.09 1.09 -5.64
CA GLY A 66 -7.25 -0.33 -5.44
C GLY A 66 -6.94 -0.74 -4.02
N VAL A 67 -7.41 -1.92 -3.64
CA VAL A 67 -7.17 -2.48 -2.33
C VAL A 67 -7.00 -3.97 -2.45
N CYS A 68 -6.12 -4.53 -1.61
CA CYS A 68 -5.97 -5.97 -1.49
C CYS A 68 -6.01 -6.32 0.00
N PHE A 69 -6.99 -7.14 0.38
CA PHE A 69 -7.06 -7.67 1.74
C PHE A 69 -6.22 -8.92 1.77
N THR A 70 -5.06 -8.83 2.38
CA THR A 70 -4.08 -9.91 2.33
C THR A 70 -4.52 -11.09 3.16
N GLU A 71 -4.20 -12.28 2.65
CA GLU A 71 -4.41 -13.51 3.36
C GLU A 71 -3.12 -13.82 4.12
N GLY A 72 -3.21 -13.87 5.43
CA GLY A 72 -2.03 -14.01 6.25
C GLY A 72 -1.23 -12.72 6.34
N ARG A 73 -0.09 -12.81 6.97
CA ARG A 73 0.80 -11.66 7.14
C ARG A 73 1.86 -11.66 6.06
N ILE A 74 2.14 -10.49 5.51
CA ILE A 74 3.15 -10.33 4.48
C ILE A 74 4.10 -9.19 4.85
N ALA A 75 5.22 -9.14 4.17
CA ALA A 75 6.19 -8.07 4.32
C ALA A 75 6.96 -7.91 3.02
N PHE A 76 7.51 -6.73 2.80
CA PHE A 76 8.46 -6.56 1.70
C PHE A 76 9.72 -7.35 2.03
N VAL A 77 10.16 -8.17 1.09
CA VAL A 77 11.33 -9.01 1.30
C VAL A 77 12.58 -8.16 1.38
N SER A 78 12.67 -7.16 0.50
CA SER A 78 13.80 -6.25 0.48
C SER A 78 13.38 -4.99 -0.24
N PRO A 79 13.72 -3.82 0.30
CA PRO A 79 13.39 -2.58 -0.37
C PRO A 79 14.04 -2.46 -1.73
N SER A 80 15.16 -3.15 -1.95
CA SER A 80 15.87 -3.10 -3.23
C SER A 80 15.39 -4.15 -4.21
N GLU A 81 14.45 -4.99 -3.82
CA GLU A 81 13.97 -6.10 -4.64
C GLU A 81 12.67 -5.76 -5.36
N ASP A 82 12.47 -4.51 -5.67
CA ASP A 82 11.38 -4.06 -6.52
C ASP A 82 9.99 -4.47 -6.05
N GLY A 83 9.77 -4.34 -4.75
CA GLY A 83 8.45 -4.55 -4.21
C GLY A 83 8.03 -6.01 -4.10
N VAL A 84 8.97 -6.92 -4.03
CA VAL A 84 8.66 -8.33 -3.83
C VAL A 84 8.09 -8.51 -2.43
N LEU A 85 6.93 -9.16 -2.36
CA LEU A 85 6.26 -9.43 -1.11
C LEU A 85 6.30 -10.92 -0.81
N LYS A 86 6.36 -11.24 0.48
CA LYS A 86 6.47 -12.61 0.93
C LYS A 86 5.63 -12.79 2.18
N GLN A 87 4.99 -13.94 2.31
CA GLN A 87 4.32 -14.27 3.54
C GLN A 87 5.34 -14.49 4.64
N VAL A 88 5.03 -14.01 5.83
CA VAL A 88 5.90 -14.19 7.00
C VAL A 88 5.09 -14.77 8.12
N SER A 89 5.79 -15.49 9.01
CA SER A 89 5.17 -16.05 10.20
C SER A 89 5.21 -15.05 11.34
N GLY A 90 4.44 -15.30 12.36
CA GLY A 90 4.48 -14.49 13.57
C GLY A 90 3.21 -13.69 13.77
N ASN A 91 3.35 -12.42 14.06
CA ASN A 91 2.24 -11.56 14.41
C ASN A 91 1.06 -11.71 13.46
N THR A 92 -0.14 -11.71 14.02
CA THR A 92 -1.36 -12.04 13.29
C THR A 92 -2.24 -10.84 12.98
N ARG A 93 -1.72 -9.63 13.04
CA ARG A 93 -2.52 -8.47 12.68
C ARG A 93 -2.84 -8.51 11.20
N GLY A 94 -4.11 -8.29 10.87
CA GLY A 94 -4.53 -8.20 9.49
C GLY A 94 -3.88 -7.02 8.80
N GLN A 95 -3.65 -7.17 7.51
CA GLN A 95 -3.01 -6.15 6.71
C GLN A 95 -3.81 -5.88 5.46
N VAL A 96 -3.53 -4.75 4.85
CA VAL A 96 -4.15 -4.37 3.59
C VAL A 96 -3.11 -3.65 2.75
N LEU A 97 -3.19 -3.87 1.44
CA LEU A 97 -2.43 -3.09 0.48
C LEU A 97 -3.36 -2.08 -0.15
N PHE A 98 -2.97 -0.81 -0.14
CA PHE A 98 -3.65 0.21 -0.94
C PHE A 98 -2.81 0.49 -2.18
N TYR A 99 -3.48 0.70 -3.28
CA TYR A 99 -2.85 1.08 -4.53
C TYR A 99 -3.32 2.46 -4.96
N PHE A 100 -2.37 3.30 -5.33
CA PHE A 100 -2.64 4.64 -5.85
C PHE A 100 -2.01 4.72 -7.23
N GLY A 101 -2.81 4.87 -8.27
CA GLY A 101 -2.29 4.93 -9.62
C GLY A 101 -3.33 4.56 -10.65
N ASP A 102 -2.89 4.50 -11.90
CA ASP A 102 -3.79 4.29 -13.05
C ASP A 102 -3.84 2.85 -13.53
N ASN A 103 -2.96 1.99 -13.02
CA ASN A 103 -2.86 0.63 -13.54
C ASN A 103 -3.47 -0.37 -12.56
N ILE A 104 -4.78 -0.23 -12.33
CA ILE A 104 -5.46 -1.08 -11.37
C ILE A 104 -5.38 -2.56 -11.76
N GLN A 105 -5.44 -2.86 -13.06
CA GLN A 105 -5.37 -4.24 -13.50
C GLN A 105 -3.98 -4.83 -13.20
N GLY A 106 -2.92 -4.05 -13.39
CA GLY A 106 -1.58 -4.49 -13.03
C GLY A 106 -1.44 -4.77 -11.54
N PHE A 107 -2.06 -3.93 -10.71
CA PHE A 107 -2.06 -4.16 -9.29
C PHE A 107 -2.77 -5.47 -8.93
N ILE A 108 -3.94 -5.69 -9.50
CA ILE A 108 -4.72 -6.91 -9.23
C ILE A 108 -3.93 -8.13 -9.69
N ASP A 109 -3.38 -8.08 -10.89
CA ASP A 109 -2.61 -9.21 -11.42
C ASP A 109 -1.38 -9.51 -10.58
N ALA A 110 -0.73 -8.48 -10.07
CA ALA A 110 0.49 -8.66 -9.31
C ALA A 110 0.24 -9.23 -7.92
N TYR A 111 -0.88 -8.90 -7.30
CA TYR A 111 -1.07 -9.22 -5.89
C TYR A 111 -2.26 -10.14 -5.60
N SER A 112 -2.95 -10.63 -6.61
CA SER A 112 -4.09 -11.52 -6.39
C SER A 112 -3.70 -12.83 -5.70
N ASP A 113 -2.44 -13.23 -5.80
CA ASP A 113 -1.96 -14.43 -5.11
C ASP A 113 -1.83 -14.21 -3.60
N LEU A 114 -1.77 -12.96 -3.17
CA LEU A 114 -1.57 -12.63 -1.76
C LEU A 114 -2.86 -12.38 -1.02
N GLY A 115 -3.95 -12.13 -1.74
CA GLY A 115 -5.20 -11.84 -1.10
C GLY A 115 -6.30 -11.44 -2.07
N TRP A 116 -7.31 -10.83 -1.52
CA TRP A 116 -8.51 -10.45 -2.27
C TRP A 116 -8.35 -9.00 -2.75
N CYS A 117 -8.12 -8.85 -4.04
CA CYS A 117 -7.89 -7.54 -4.64
C CYS A 117 -9.14 -7.03 -5.33
N MET A 118 -9.33 -5.72 -5.26
CA MET A 118 -10.47 -5.11 -5.92
C MET A 118 -10.19 -3.65 -6.21
N GLU A 119 -10.94 -3.12 -7.17
CA GLU A 119 -10.90 -1.71 -7.48
C GLU A 119 -11.74 -0.95 -6.48
N VAL A 120 -11.27 0.23 -6.07
CA VAL A 120 -11.99 1.08 -5.12
C VAL A 120 -12.76 2.14 -5.90
N HIS A 121 -14.04 2.24 -5.62
CA HIS A 121 -14.88 3.28 -6.17
C HIS A 121 -15.08 4.36 -5.12
N ASN A 122 -14.58 5.55 -5.42
CA ASN A 122 -14.68 6.70 -4.53
C ASN A 122 -15.73 7.65 -5.08
N GLY A 123 -16.84 7.68 -4.43
CA GLY A 123 -17.86 8.56 -4.92
C GLY A 123 -18.95 8.78 -3.96
#